data_2ad5c602ee056a6d8e2d207d1b7ea2ce
#
_entry.id   2ad5c602ee056a6d8e2d207d1b7ea2ce
#
_cell.length_a   1.000
_cell.length_b   1.000
_cell.length_c   1.000
_cell.angle_alpha   90.00
_cell.angle_beta   90.00
_cell.angle_gamma   90.00
#
_symmetry.space_group_name_H-M   'P 1'
#
loop_
_entity.id
_entity.type
_entity.pdbx_description
1 polymer ?
#
loop_
_entity_poly.entity_id
_entity_poly.type
_entity_poly.pdbx_seq_one_letter_code
_entity_poly.pdbx_strand_id
1 'polypeptide(L)'
;MAYDLIRGIPQMMGLRTQFVHLYVKDKTQTAGASFVDHGLYTQVEQLNKTALRAHGLDENGQLYKVNFFEFLRYGEVIRLKTDPAYDKTAFEQLLEIKGSDDHQKLIEMLDVLNDETSPMEDLFETTFDTENIAYWMAFQILLGNTDTQSRNMYLYSPLNSKRWYILDWDNDAMLSSTEWKYRNYSDSLSWERGVSNY
;
A
#
# COMPACT_ATOMS: atom_id res chain seq x y z
N MET A 1 4.31 7.13 -15.49
CA MET A 1 5.12 5.97 -15.98
C MET A 1 4.86 4.70 -15.15
N ALA A 2 5.20 4.65 -13.85
CA ALA A 2 5.02 3.43 -13.05
C ALA A 2 3.58 2.87 -13.12
N TYR A 3 2.56 3.66 -12.81
CA TYR A 3 1.16 3.24 -12.90
C TYR A 3 0.71 2.86 -14.31
N ASP A 4 1.34 3.42 -15.37
CA ASP A 4 1.05 3.01 -16.76
C ASP A 4 1.60 1.61 -17.04
N LEU A 5 2.77 1.27 -16.50
CA LEU A 5 3.35 -0.07 -16.59
C LEU A 5 2.49 -1.07 -15.80
N ILE A 6 2.10 -0.73 -14.57
CA ILE A 6 1.25 -1.58 -13.72
C ILE A 6 -0.07 -1.91 -14.40
N ARG A 7 -0.70 -0.98 -15.12
CA ARG A 7 -1.93 -1.24 -15.88
C ARG A 7 -1.79 -2.30 -16.97
N GLY A 8 -0.57 -2.56 -17.41
CA GLY A 8 -0.26 -3.64 -18.33
C GLY A 8 -0.06 -5.01 -17.67
N ILE A 9 -0.11 -5.11 -16.34
CA ILE A 9 0.09 -6.33 -15.57
C ILE A 9 -1.26 -6.79 -15.00
N PRO A 10 -1.88 -7.86 -15.54
CA PRO A 10 -3.23 -8.28 -15.12
C PRO A 10 -3.37 -8.62 -13.63
N GLN A 11 -2.29 -9.04 -12.98
CA GLN A 11 -2.25 -9.43 -11.56
C GLN A 11 -2.12 -8.23 -10.62
N MET A 12 -1.95 -7.01 -11.15
CA MET A 12 -1.79 -5.79 -10.36
C MET A 12 -2.88 -4.77 -10.72
N MET A 13 -3.29 -3.98 -9.74
CA MET A 13 -4.22 -2.87 -9.96
C MET A 13 -3.45 -1.57 -10.22
N GLY A 14 -3.47 -1.08 -11.44
CA GLY A 14 -2.85 0.20 -11.79
C GLY A 14 -3.78 1.38 -11.58
N LEU A 15 -3.41 2.30 -10.68
CA LEU A 15 -4.16 3.52 -10.42
C LEU A 15 -4.20 4.45 -11.64
N ARG A 16 -5.30 5.17 -11.79
CA ARG A 16 -5.44 6.20 -12.84
C ARG A 16 -4.58 7.40 -12.49
N THR A 17 -3.90 7.92 -13.50
CA THR A 17 -3.03 9.09 -13.36
C THR A 17 -3.26 10.07 -14.48
N GLN A 18 -3.05 11.35 -14.20
CA GLN A 18 -3.03 12.41 -15.21
C GLN A 18 -2.10 13.56 -14.78
N PHE A 19 -1.62 14.31 -15.75
CA PHE A 19 -0.93 15.55 -15.45
C PHE A 19 -1.94 16.69 -15.27
N VAL A 20 -1.71 17.50 -14.25
CA VAL A 20 -2.54 18.67 -13.94
C VAL A 20 -1.66 19.90 -13.69
N HIS A 21 -2.14 21.07 -14.11
CA HIS A 21 -1.52 22.33 -13.75
C HIS A 21 -2.15 22.85 -12.46
N LEU A 22 -1.36 23.05 -11.41
CA LEU A 22 -1.86 23.40 -10.09
C LEU A 22 -1.83 24.93 -9.89
N TYR A 23 -2.99 25.48 -9.62
CA TYR A 23 -3.14 26.87 -9.21
C TYR A 23 -3.68 26.94 -7.79
N VAL A 24 -2.97 27.63 -6.89
CA VAL A 24 -3.35 27.76 -5.46
C VAL A 24 -3.73 29.20 -5.16
N LYS A 25 -4.85 29.38 -4.48
CA LYS A 25 -5.26 30.66 -3.90
C LYS A 25 -5.23 30.54 -2.37
N ASP A 26 -4.25 31.17 -1.75
CA ASP A 26 -4.16 31.22 -0.30
C ASP A 26 -5.12 32.30 0.25
N LYS A 27 -6.15 31.86 0.94
CA LYS A 27 -7.14 32.72 1.59
C LYS A 27 -6.74 33.19 3.01
N THR A 28 -5.65 32.67 3.54
CA THR A 28 -5.14 33.04 4.88
C THR A 28 -4.30 34.32 4.81
N GLN A 29 -3.80 34.62 3.62
CA GLN A 29 -3.10 35.87 3.32
C GLN A 29 -4.09 36.94 2.87
N THR A 30 -3.83 38.09 2.67
CA THR A 30 -4.61 39.30 2.42
C THR A 30 -5.93 39.11 1.63
N ALA A 31 -6.98 39.85 1.96
CA ALA A 31 -8.18 40.00 1.14
C ALA A 31 -7.81 40.46 -0.28
N GLY A 32 -8.07 39.60 -1.29
CA GLY A 32 -7.72 39.86 -2.67
C GLY A 32 -6.62 39.00 -3.27
N ALA A 33 -6.11 37.98 -2.56
CA ALA A 33 -5.13 37.07 -3.10
C ALA A 33 -5.58 36.48 -4.45
N SER A 34 -4.68 36.50 -5.43
CA SER A 34 -4.89 35.86 -6.73
C SER A 34 -4.45 34.41 -6.72
N PHE A 35 -4.84 33.62 -7.71
CA PHE A 35 -4.28 32.30 -7.92
C PHE A 35 -2.80 32.40 -8.33
N VAL A 36 -1.96 31.61 -7.69
CA VAL A 36 -0.54 31.46 -8.02
C VAL A 36 -0.34 30.13 -8.72
N ASP A 37 0.40 30.14 -9.80
CA ASP A 37 0.77 28.96 -10.55
C ASP A 37 1.89 28.21 -9.83
N HIS A 38 1.63 26.95 -9.49
CA HIS A 38 2.59 26.03 -8.86
C HIS A 38 3.17 25.02 -9.87
N GLY A 39 2.81 25.11 -11.14
CA GLY A 39 3.35 24.28 -12.21
C GLY A 39 2.64 22.94 -12.39
N LEU A 40 3.35 22.02 -13.03
CA LEU A 40 2.84 20.72 -13.44
C LEU A 40 2.98 19.68 -12.34
N TYR A 41 1.88 18.98 -12.03
CA TYR A 41 1.83 17.90 -11.04
C TYR A 41 1.26 16.63 -11.66
N THR A 42 1.65 15.48 -11.10
CA THR A 42 0.98 14.22 -11.37
C THR A 42 -0.14 14.02 -10.35
N GLN A 43 -1.37 14.03 -10.82
CA GLN A 43 -2.53 13.62 -10.02
C GLN A 43 -2.64 12.10 -10.08
N VAL A 44 -2.66 11.45 -8.91
CA VAL A 44 -2.85 10.00 -8.76
C VAL A 44 -4.22 9.75 -8.14
N GLU A 45 -4.92 8.74 -8.65
CA GLU A 45 -6.18 8.27 -8.08
C GLU A 45 -6.01 7.91 -6.61
N GLN A 46 -6.89 8.44 -5.76
CA GLN A 46 -6.88 8.10 -4.34
C GLN A 46 -7.48 6.71 -4.12
N LEU A 47 -6.70 5.78 -3.60
CA LEU A 47 -7.16 4.43 -3.31
C LEU A 47 -8.11 4.42 -2.11
N ASN A 48 -9.39 4.15 -2.40
CA ASN A 48 -10.50 4.08 -1.46
C ASN A 48 -11.62 3.22 -2.04
N LYS A 49 -12.76 3.13 -1.37
CA LYS A 49 -13.94 2.37 -1.84
C LYS A 49 -14.38 2.74 -3.27
N THR A 50 -14.31 4.03 -3.64
CA THR A 50 -14.68 4.48 -4.98
C THR A 50 -13.70 3.97 -6.04
N ALA A 51 -12.41 3.97 -5.74
CA ALA A 51 -11.39 3.41 -6.62
C ALA A 51 -11.56 1.90 -6.76
N LEU A 52 -11.76 1.16 -5.65
CA LEU A 52 -12.02 -0.29 -5.71
C LEU A 52 -13.17 -0.60 -6.66
N ARG A 53 -14.33 0.08 -6.50
CA ARG A 53 -15.49 -0.09 -7.38
C ARG A 53 -15.16 0.23 -8.85
N ALA A 54 -14.41 1.31 -9.10
CA ALA A 54 -14.04 1.74 -10.44
C ALA A 54 -13.11 0.74 -11.16
N HIS A 55 -12.35 -0.04 -10.39
CA HIS A 55 -11.48 -1.11 -10.87
C HIS A 55 -12.12 -2.51 -10.82
N GLY A 56 -13.43 -2.61 -10.53
CA GLY A 56 -14.15 -3.88 -10.46
C GLY A 56 -13.83 -4.74 -9.24
N LEU A 57 -13.22 -4.15 -8.20
CA LEU A 57 -12.93 -4.79 -6.93
C LEU A 57 -14.07 -4.58 -5.93
N ASP A 58 -14.17 -5.46 -4.94
CA ASP A 58 -15.20 -5.37 -3.90
C ASP A 58 -14.93 -4.20 -2.94
N GLU A 59 -15.75 -3.18 -3.01
CA GLU A 59 -15.67 -1.97 -2.18
C GLU A 59 -16.02 -2.18 -0.70
N ASN A 60 -16.66 -3.31 -0.37
CA ASN A 60 -17.04 -3.66 1.00
C ASN A 60 -15.95 -4.46 1.74
N GLY A 61 -14.88 -4.81 1.04
CA GLY A 61 -13.73 -5.49 1.62
C GLY A 61 -12.94 -4.65 2.60
N GLN A 62 -11.98 -5.28 3.25
CA GLN A 62 -10.98 -4.59 4.08
C GLN A 62 -9.95 -3.94 3.16
N LEU A 63 -9.62 -2.69 3.45
CA LEU A 63 -8.59 -1.92 2.76
C LEU A 63 -7.82 -1.08 3.77
N TYR A 64 -6.53 -1.31 3.86
CA TYR A 64 -5.63 -0.58 4.76
C TYR A 64 -4.46 0.01 3.98
N LYS A 65 -4.17 1.29 4.19
CA LYS A 65 -2.91 1.87 3.75
C LYS A 65 -1.84 1.51 4.79
N VAL A 66 -0.77 0.91 4.33
CA VAL A 66 0.36 0.52 5.18
C VAL A 66 1.23 1.74 5.45
N ASN A 67 1.44 2.04 6.72
CA ASN A 67 2.35 3.11 7.15
C ASN A 67 3.66 2.48 7.62
N PHE A 68 3.88 2.04 8.79
CA PHE A 68 5.05 1.29 9.21
C PHE A 68 4.59 -0.05 9.80
N PHE A 69 4.49 -1.06 8.97
CA PHE A 69 3.89 -2.33 9.36
C PHE A 69 4.69 -3.51 8.80
N GLU A 70 5.17 -4.37 9.67
CA GLU A 70 6.06 -5.49 9.37
C GLU A 70 5.38 -6.85 9.48
N PHE A 71 4.05 -6.89 9.39
CA PHE A 71 3.24 -8.11 9.49
C PHE A 71 3.37 -8.88 10.81
N LEU A 72 3.88 -8.24 11.86
CA LEU A 72 3.85 -8.79 13.21
C LEU A 72 2.44 -8.70 13.80
N ARG A 73 2.16 -9.50 14.82
CA ARG A 73 0.80 -9.56 15.41
C ARG A 73 0.35 -8.26 16.08
N TYR A 74 1.25 -7.52 16.69
CA TYR A 74 0.97 -6.24 17.39
C TYR A 74 -0.29 -6.31 18.29
N GLY A 75 -0.39 -7.37 19.13
CA GLY A 75 -1.61 -7.70 19.88
C GLY A 75 -2.14 -6.59 20.81
N GLU A 76 -1.28 -5.67 21.22
CA GLU A 76 -1.70 -4.50 22.02
C GLU A 76 -2.36 -3.39 21.17
N VAL A 77 -2.12 -3.36 19.86
CA VAL A 77 -2.60 -2.31 18.95
C VAL A 77 -3.66 -2.85 18.00
N ILE A 78 -3.39 -4.00 17.34
CA ILE A 78 -4.31 -4.59 16.36
C ILE A 78 -5.34 -5.44 17.09
N ARG A 79 -6.49 -4.83 17.35
CA ARG A 79 -7.62 -5.40 18.09
C ARG A 79 -8.91 -5.26 17.28
N LEU A 80 -9.91 -6.04 17.64
CA LEU A 80 -11.26 -5.85 17.12
C LEU A 80 -11.80 -4.48 17.56
N LYS A 81 -12.56 -3.83 16.71
CA LYS A 81 -13.24 -2.56 17.03
C LYS A 81 -14.16 -2.67 18.26
N THR A 82 -14.64 -3.87 18.56
CA THR A 82 -15.50 -4.16 19.72
C THR A 82 -14.71 -4.40 21.00
N ASP A 83 -13.38 -4.51 20.93
CA ASP A 83 -12.53 -4.66 22.12
C ASP A 83 -12.52 -3.34 22.91
N PRO A 84 -12.80 -3.36 24.23
CA PRO A 84 -12.78 -2.15 25.07
C PRO A 84 -11.41 -1.43 25.07
N ALA A 85 -10.33 -2.11 24.78
CA ALA A 85 -8.98 -1.55 24.68
C ALA A 85 -8.59 -1.14 23.25
N TYR A 86 -9.51 -1.16 22.28
CA TYR A 86 -9.24 -0.71 20.92
C TYR A 86 -9.00 0.80 20.87
N ASP A 87 -7.84 1.19 20.37
CA ASP A 87 -7.49 2.57 20.07
C ASP A 87 -7.29 2.75 18.57
N LYS A 88 -8.27 3.41 17.91
CA LYS A 88 -8.23 3.70 16.48
C LYS A 88 -6.99 4.50 16.10
N THR A 89 -6.56 5.46 16.92
CA THR A 89 -5.42 6.32 16.60
C THR A 89 -4.12 5.53 16.60
N ALA A 90 -3.93 4.66 17.58
CA ALA A 90 -2.78 3.76 17.63
C ALA A 90 -2.80 2.76 16.46
N PHE A 91 -3.97 2.19 16.14
CA PHE A 91 -4.15 1.30 15.00
C PHE A 91 -3.76 1.99 13.68
N GLU A 92 -4.25 3.22 13.44
CA GLU A 92 -4.00 3.95 12.19
C GLU A 92 -2.55 4.47 12.06
N GLN A 93 -1.73 4.41 13.09
CA GLN A 93 -0.28 4.62 12.95
C GLN A 93 0.41 3.49 12.20
N LEU A 94 -0.12 2.26 12.29
CA LEU A 94 0.37 1.10 11.54
C LEU A 94 -0.38 0.92 10.22
N LEU A 95 -1.71 0.95 10.27
CA LEU A 95 -2.60 0.61 9.17
C LEU A 95 -3.76 1.60 9.10
N GLU A 96 -3.69 2.55 8.16
CA GLU A 96 -4.74 3.54 7.98
C GLU A 96 -5.99 2.92 7.33
N ILE A 97 -7.15 3.02 7.99
CA ILE A 97 -8.38 2.37 7.55
C ILE A 97 -8.98 3.11 6.35
N LYS A 98 -9.10 2.44 5.21
CA LYS A 98 -9.69 2.97 3.96
C LYS A 98 -10.93 2.20 3.49
N GLY A 99 -11.14 1.00 4.01
CA GLY A 99 -12.25 0.10 3.70
C GLY A 99 -13.15 -0.19 4.89
N SER A 100 -13.55 -1.47 5.03
CA SER A 100 -14.24 -1.97 6.22
C SER A 100 -13.32 -1.89 7.44
N ASP A 101 -13.89 -1.55 8.58
CA ASP A 101 -13.20 -1.48 9.88
C ASP A 101 -13.49 -2.70 10.78
N ASP A 102 -14.01 -3.76 10.19
CA ASP A 102 -14.03 -5.08 10.81
C ASP A 102 -12.64 -5.71 10.66
N HIS A 103 -11.87 -5.75 11.74
CA HIS A 103 -10.48 -6.19 11.72
C HIS A 103 -10.32 -7.71 11.88
N GLN A 104 -11.41 -8.50 11.91
CA GLN A 104 -11.35 -9.94 12.17
C GLN A 104 -10.42 -10.68 11.19
N LYS A 105 -10.60 -10.47 9.88
CA LYS A 105 -9.75 -11.13 8.87
C LYS A 105 -8.28 -10.71 8.93
N LEU A 106 -8.02 -9.44 9.27
CA LEU A 106 -6.66 -8.95 9.47
C LEU A 106 -5.99 -9.67 10.64
N ILE A 107 -6.70 -9.81 11.75
CA ILE A 107 -6.22 -10.50 12.94
C ILE A 107 -5.96 -11.99 12.62
N GLU A 108 -6.91 -12.66 11.96
CA GLU A 108 -6.76 -14.06 11.53
C GLU A 108 -5.54 -14.24 10.61
N MET A 109 -5.32 -13.33 9.67
CA MET A 109 -4.13 -13.35 8.81
C MET A 109 -2.84 -13.23 9.62
N LEU A 110 -2.78 -12.28 10.55
CA LEU A 110 -1.60 -12.06 11.37
C LEU A 110 -1.34 -13.21 12.33
N ASP A 111 -2.39 -13.80 12.91
CA ASP A 111 -2.26 -14.99 13.78
C ASP A 111 -1.66 -16.15 12.99
N VAL A 112 -2.10 -16.36 11.74
CA VAL A 112 -1.56 -17.38 10.86
C VAL A 112 -0.09 -17.08 10.49
N LEU A 113 0.23 -15.86 10.08
CA LEU A 113 1.59 -15.50 9.67
C LEU A 113 2.62 -15.53 10.79
N ASN A 114 2.17 -15.39 12.05
CA ASN A 114 3.03 -15.42 13.22
C ASN A 114 3.00 -16.79 13.94
N ASP A 115 2.38 -17.81 13.32
CA ASP A 115 2.42 -19.19 13.82
C ASP A 115 3.69 -19.90 13.33
N GLU A 116 4.66 -20.02 14.22
CA GLU A 116 5.95 -20.66 13.94
C GLU A 116 5.85 -22.18 13.74
N THR A 117 4.68 -22.77 13.93
CA THR A 117 4.49 -24.24 13.86
C THR A 117 4.13 -24.72 12.45
N SER A 118 3.66 -23.84 11.58
CA SER A 118 3.23 -24.16 10.21
C SER A 118 4.30 -23.79 9.18
N PRO A 119 4.47 -24.59 8.09
CA PRO A 119 5.37 -24.22 7.02
C PRO A 119 4.96 -22.89 6.36
N MET A 120 5.91 -21.99 6.17
CA MET A 120 5.65 -20.66 5.61
C MET A 120 5.03 -20.73 4.20
N GLU A 121 5.41 -21.72 3.40
CA GLU A 121 4.87 -21.92 2.05
C GLU A 121 3.35 -22.14 2.08
N ASP A 122 2.88 -23.05 2.96
CA ASP A 122 1.46 -23.35 3.11
C ASP A 122 0.67 -22.13 3.61
N LEU A 123 1.24 -21.41 4.58
CA LEU A 123 0.65 -20.18 5.12
C LEU A 123 0.50 -19.09 4.05
N PHE A 124 1.55 -18.92 3.25
CA PHE A 124 1.56 -17.92 2.20
C PHE A 124 0.51 -18.21 1.12
N GLU A 125 0.45 -19.45 0.63
CA GLU A 125 -0.51 -19.86 -0.40
C GLU A 125 -1.98 -19.79 0.07
N THR A 126 -2.23 -20.02 1.35
CA THR A 126 -3.60 -19.96 1.90
C THR A 126 -4.05 -18.55 2.23
N THR A 127 -3.11 -17.67 2.58
CA THR A 127 -3.37 -16.32 3.10
C THR A 127 -3.39 -15.26 2.01
N PHE A 128 -2.48 -15.37 1.02
CA PHE A 128 -2.32 -14.36 -0.02
C PHE A 128 -2.73 -14.86 -1.40
N ASP A 129 -3.00 -13.93 -2.30
CA ASP A 129 -2.98 -14.21 -3.72
C ASP A 129 -1.53 -14.22 -4.19
N THR A 130 -0.98 -15.42 -4.41
CA THR A 130 0.44 -15.64 -4.68
C THR A 130 0.89 -15.00 -5.99
N GLU A 131 0.03 -14.97 -7.02
CA GLU A 131 0.35 -14.31 -8.27
C GLU A 131 0.44 -12.78 -8.06
N ASN A 132 -0.54 -12.18 -7.41
CA ASN A 132 -0.52 -10.75 -7.13
C ASN A 132 0.77 -10.33 -6.40
N ILE A 133 1.14 -11.04 -5.34
CA ILE A 133 2.34 -10.69 -4.57
C ILE A 133 3.61 -10.93 -5.37
N ALA A 134 3.70 -12.04 -6.11
CA ALA A 134 4.88 -12.34 -6.92
C ALA A 134 5.10 -11.26 -8.01
N TYR A 135 4.03 -10.83 -8.69
CA TYR A 135 4.12 -9.76 -9.68
C TYR A 135 4.45 -8.41 -9.04
N TRP A 136 3.85 -8.11 -7.87
CA TRP A 136 4.17 -6.89 -7.13
C TRP A 136 5.65 -6.87 -6.71
N MET A 137 6.17 -7.95 -6.09
CA MET A 137 7.58 -8.05 -5.70
C MET A 137 8.51 -7.93 -6.91
N ALA A 138 8.21 -8.64 -7.99
CA ALA A 138 9.00 -8.58 -9.23
C ALA A 138 9.06 -7.15 -9.77
N PHE A 139 7.93 -6.44 -9.77
CA PHE A 139 7.85 -5.05 -10.21
C PHE A 139 8.71 -4.12 -9.36
N GLN A 140 8.64 -4.24 -8.02
CA GLN A 140 9.45 -3.42 -7.12
C GLN A 140 10.95 -3.67 -7.30
N ILE A 141 11.35 -4.94 -7.43
CA ILE A 141 12.76 -5.33 -7.62
C ILE A 141 13.29 -4.83 -8.96
N LEU A 142 12.56 -5.07 -10.05
CA LEU A 142 12.98 -4.67 -11.40
C LEU A 142 13.14 -3.16 -11.55
N LEU A 143 12.30 -2.37 -10.87
CA LEU A 143 12.34 -0.92 -10.94
C LEU A 143 13.14 -0.27 -9.79
N GLY A 144 13.72 -1.07 -8.90
CA GLY A 144 14.56 -0.60 -7.81
C GLY A 144 13.82 0.29 -6.81
N ASN A 145 12.55 -0.02 -6.51
CA ASN A 145 11.78 0.72 -5.51
C ASN A 145 12.15 0.25 -4.10
N THR A 146 12.99 1.00 -3.43
CA THR A 146 13.47 0.67 -2.08
C THR A 146 12.61 1.23 -0.96
N ASP A 147 11.53 1.95 -1.28
CA ASP A 147 10.68 2.64 -0.30
C ASP A 147 9.33 1.94 -0.10
N THR A 148 9.28 0.62 -0.27
CA THR A 148 8.01 -0.14 -0.27
C THR A 148 7.96 -1.33 0.69
N GLN A 149 8.94 -1.51 1.54
CA GLN A 149 9.06 -2.73 2.36
C GLN A 149 7.99 -2.85 3.46
N SER A 150 7.78 -1.79 4.24
CA SER A 150 6.85 -1.74 5.37
C SER A 150 5.87 -0.57 5.26
N ARG A 151 5.80 0.04 4.10
CA ARG A 151 4.95 1.19 3.78
C ARG A 151 4.75 1.29 2.27
N ASN A 152 4.05 2.33 1.82
CA ASN A 152 3.85 2.63 0.39
C ASN A 152 3.18 1.49 -0.38
N MET A 153 2.24 0.83 0.28
CA MET A 153 1.35 -0.18 -0.28
C MET A 153 0.02 -0.18 0.47
N TYR A 154 -0.95 -0.88 -0.09
CA TYR A 154 -2.21 -1.15 0.59
C TYR A 154 -2.40 -2.66 0.71
N LEU A 155 -2.96 -3.09 1.83
CA LEU A 155 -3.49 -4.44 2.02
C LEU A 155 -4.97 -4.43 1.71
N TYR A 156 -5.40 -5.32 0.84
CA TYR A 156 -6.80 -5.46 0.43
C TYR A 156 -7.25 -6.90 0.56
N SER A 157 -8.47 -7.10 1.09
CA SER A 157 -9.14 -8.39 1.11
C SER A 157 -10.61 -8.22 0.81
N PRO A 158 -11.17 -8.86 -0.26
CA PRO A 158 -12.59 -8.81 -0.56
C PRO A 158 -13.45 -9.33 0.59
N LEU A 159 -14.69 -8.87 0.72
CA LEU A 159 -15.58 -9.24 1.84
C LEU A 159 -15.72 -10.76 1.99
N ASN A 160 -15.96 -11.44 0.89
CA ASN A 160 -16.25 -12.88 0.87
C ASN A 160 -15.01 -13.76 0.55
N SER A 161 -13.81 -13.23 0.75
CA SER A 161 -12.56 -13.95 0.57
C SER A 161 -11.69 -13.85 1.82
N LYS A 162 -10.91 -14.89 2.08
CA LYS A 162 -9.86 -14.85 3.11
C LYS A 162 -8.50 -14.44 2.54
N ARG A 163 -8.37 -14.35 1.20
CA ARG A 163 -7.13 -13.99 0.54
C ARG A 163 -6.87 -12.50 0.63
N TRP A 164 -5.61 -12.18 0.79
CA TRP A 164 -5.10 -10.83 0.81
C TRP A 164 -4.32 -10.52 -0.47
N TYR A 165 -4.41 -9.26 -0.88
CA TYR A 165 -3.74 -8.69 -2.04
C TYR A 165 -2.92 -7.48 -1.61
N ILE A 166 -1.80 -7.26 -2.27
CA ILE A 166 -1.07 -5.99 -2.17
C ILE A 166 -1.48 -5.12 -3.36
N LEU A 167 -1.93 -3.91 -3.06
CA LEU A 167 -2.19 -2.87 -4.06
C LEU A 167 -1.08 -1.83 -3.97
N ASP A 168 -0.53 -1.51 -5.12
CA ASP A 168 0.65 -0.68 -5.26
C ASP A 168 0.38 0.79 -4.96
N TRP A 169 1.32 1.46 -4.30
CA TRP A 169 1.24 2.87 -3.95
C TRP A 169 2.63 3.50 -3.83
N ASP A 170 2.73 4.77 -4.25
CA ASP A 170 3.87 5.65 -4.04
C ASP A 170 5.18 5.16 -4.69
N ASN A 171 5.23 5.31 -6.00
CA ASN A 171 6.33 4.82 -6.83
C ASN A 171 7.38 5.90 -7.14
N ASP A 172 7.53 6.92 -6.31
CA ASP A 172 8.44 8.04 -6.58
C ASP A 172 9.92 7.69 -6.34
N ALA A 173 10.19 6.65 -5.56
CA ALA A 173 11.55 6.15 -5.32
C ALA A 173 12.09 5.22 -6.41
N MET A 174 11.32 4.90 -7.45
CA MET A 174 11.74 4.00 -8.52
C MET A 174 12.82 4.61 -9.41
N LEU A 175 13.66 3.74 -9.99
CA LEU A 175 14.71 4.10 -10.95
C LEU A 175 15.68 5.16 -10.44
N SER A 176 15.91 5.21 -9.14
CA SER A 176 16.75 6.22 -8.50
C SER A 176 16.30 7.65 -8.78
N SER A 177 14.98 7.85 -8.95
CA SER A 177 14.38 9.14 -9.28
C SER A 177 14.42 10.15 -8.14
N THR A 178 14.74 9.72 -6.91
CA THR A 178 14.86 10.57 -5.73
C THR A 178 16.31 10.98 -5.47
N GLU A 179 16.51 12.01 -4.64
CA GLU A 179 17.82 12.53 -4.26
C GLU A 179 18.69 11.57 -3.41
N TRP A 180 18.25 10.35 -3.24
CA TRP A 180 18.99 9.30 -2.53
C TRP A 180 20.20 8.82 -3.33
N LYS A 181 20.98 9.76 -3.85
CA LYS A 181 22.15 9.57 -4.71
C LYS A 181 23.27 8.71 -4.11
N TYR A 182 23.19 8.42 -2.83
CA TYR A 182 24.25 7.75 -2.08
C TYR A 182 23.99 6.28 -1.80
N ARG A 183 22.82 5.77 -2.17
CA ARG A 183 22.52 4.35 -2.01
C ARG A 183 22.67 3.65 -3.34
N ASN A 184 23.52 2.65 -3.41
CA ASN A 184 23.57 1.75 -4.54
C ASN A 184 22.39 0.78 -4.43
N TYR A 185 21.24 1.17 -4.98
CA TYR A 185 20.01 0.41 -4.90
C TYR A 185 20.13 -0.97 -5.54
N SER A 186 20.98 -1.12 -6.55
CA SER A 186 21.21 -2.41 -7.20
C SER A 186 21.74 -3.48 -6.26
N ASP A 187 22.39 -3.07 -5.16
CA ASP A 187 22.99 -4.00 -4.19
C ASP A 187 21.99 -4.39 -3.08
N SER A 188 20.91 -3.64 -2.91
CA SER A 188 19.93 -3.87 -1.83
C SER A 188 18.72 -4.68 -2.26
N LEU A 189 18.38 -4.68 -3.55
CA LEU A 189 17.25 -5.43 -4.10
C LEU A 189 17.76 -6.59 -4.97
N SER A 190 17.28 -7.78 -4.70
CA SER A 190 17.57 -8.96 -5.49
C SER A 190 16.47 -9.99 -5.33
N TRP A 191 16.42 -10.96 -6.23
CA TRP A 191 15.51 -12.10 -6.13
C TRP A 191 15.72 -12.93 -4.87
N GLU A 192 16.93 -12.90 -4.29
CA GLU A 192 17.28 -13.62 -3.07
C GLU A 192 16.89 -12.84 -1.81
N ARG A 193 16.97 -11.52 -1.85
CA ARG A 193 16.67 -10.62 -0.72
C ARG A 193 15.27 -10.06 -0.75
N GLY A 194 14.58 -10.17 -1.89
CA GLY A 194 13.29 -9.54 -2.10
C GLY A 194 13.39 -8.02 -2.13
N VAL A 195 12.42 -7.33 -1.56
CA VAL A 195 12.34 -5.86 -1.52
C VAL A 195 12.93 -5.27 -0.24
N SER A 196 13.62 -6.06 0.56
CA SER A 196 14.20 -5.61 1.82
C SER A 196 15.47 -4.80 1.62
N ASN A 197 15.59 -3.72 2.38
CA ASN A 197 16.78 -2.88 2.47
C ASN A 197 17.71 -3.26 3.63
N TYR A 198 17.33 -4.26 4.43
CA TYR A 198 17.99 -4.63 5.68
C TYR A 198 18.63 -6.00 5.61
#